data_4e89607d7fd1dca9bdf3ad62e641f404
#
_entry.id   4e89607d7fd1dca9bdf3ad62e641f404
#
_cell.length_a   1.000
_cell.length_b   1.000
_cell.length_c   1.000
_cell.angle_alpha   90.00
_cell.angle_beta   90.00
_cell.angle_gamma   90.00
#
_symmetry.space_group_name_H-M   'P 1'
#
loop_
_entity.id
_entity.type
_entity.pdbx_description
1 polymer ?
#
loop_
_entity_poly.entity_id
_entity_poly.type
_entity_poly.pdbx_seq_one_letter_code
_entity_poly.pdbx_strand_id
1 'polypeptide(L)'
;MNVDKFVMLRKQRALLRWKSRNENLAKLQASGLDFRVLAESGPASGIAWIKTPMGEACYRLATDKWNIPDTETEGKGLQKLKEVTGL
;
A
#
# COMPACT_ATOMS: atom_id res chain seq x y z
N MET A 1 -27.76 -22.42 -5.65
CA MET A 1 -26.48 -23.07 -5.37
C MET A 1 -25.48 -22.08 -4.84
N ASN A 2 -25.04 -22.32 -3.60
CA ASN A 2 -24.23 -21.35 -2.87
C ASN A 2 -22.77 -21.25 -3.33
N VAL A 3 -22.30 -22.22 -4.13
CA VAL A 3 -20.89 -22.27 -4.56
C VAL A 3 -20.55 -21.15 -5.53
N ASP A 4 -21.46 -20.79 -6.42
CA ASP A 4 -21.22 -19.74 -7.42
C ASP A 4 -21.17 -18.34 -6.77
N LYS A 5 -21.96 -18.11 -5.73
CA LYS A 5 -21.90 -16.85 -4.97
C LYS A 5 -20.56 -16.66 -4.26
N PHE A 6 -19.99 -17.73 -3.69
CA PHE A 6 -18.68 -17.66 -3.04
C PHE A 6 -17.56 -17.38 -4.03
N VAL A 7 -17.60 -17.98 -5.20
CA VAL A 7 -16.61 -17.75 -6.26
C VAL A 7 -16.69 -16.31 -6.76
N MET A 8 -17.89 -15.78 -6.97
CA MET A 8 -18.08 -14.38 -7.38
C MET A 8 -17.60 -13.39 -6.33
N LEU A 9 -17.88 -13.64 -5.04
CA LEU A 9 -17.40 -12.79 -3.95
C LEU A 9 -15.87 -12.78 -3.86
N ARG A 10 -15.22 -13.91 -4.05
CA ARG A 10 -13.74 -13.99 -4.07
C ARG A 10 -13.16 -13.19 -5.25
N LYS A 11 -13.75 -13.28 -6.42
CA LYS A 11 -13.32 -12.52 -7.60
C LYS A 11 -13.52 -11.02 -7.39
N GLN A 12 -14.65 -10.60 -6.82
CA GLN A 12 -14.91 -9.20 -6.50
C GLN A 12 -13.92 -8.64 -5.48
N ARG A 13 -13.60 -9.40 -4.44
CA ARG A 13 -12.60 -8.99 -3.45
C ARG A 13 -11.21 -8.87 -4.06
N ALA A 14 -10.82 -9.78 -4.92
CA ALA A 14 -9.55 -9.72 -5.64
C ALA A 14 -9.49 -8.50 -6.55
N LEU A 15 -10.56 -8.19 -7.28
CA LEU A 15 -10.65 -7.00 -8.13
C LEU A 15 -10.58 -5.71 -7.32
N LEU A 16 -11.25 -5.65 -6.16
CA LEU A 16 -11.20 -4.48 -5.27
C LEU A 16 -9.80 -4.25 -4.72
N ARG A 17 -9.07 -5.30 -4.35
CA ARG A 17 -7.68 -5.20 -3.91
C ARG A 17 -6.76 -4.70 -5.03
N TRP A 18 -6.95 -5.20 -6.24
CA TRP A 18 -6.23 -4.75 -7.42
C TRP A 18 -6.45 -3.27 -7.69
N LYS A 19 -7.71 -2.86 -7.64
CA LYS A 19 -8.10 -1.46 -7.85
C LYS A 19 -7.47 -0.57 -6.80
N SER A 20 -7.59 -0.91 -5.51
CA SER A 20 -6.99 -0.16 -4.41
C SER A 20 -5.48 -0.07 -4.53
N ARG A 21 -4.81 -1.17 -4.89
CA ARG A 21 -3.37 -1.21 -5.12
C ARG A 21 -2.96 -0.26 -6.24
N ASN A 22 -3.67 -0.29 -7.36
CA ASN A 22 -3.36 0.57 -8.51
C ASN A 22 -3.60 2.04 -8.19
N GLU A 23 -4.68 2.36 -7.50
CA GLU A 23 -4.99 3.72 -7.06
C GLU A 23 -3.92 4.24 -6.09
N ASN A 24 -3.51 3.43 -5.12
CA ASN A 24 -2.50 3.80 -4.14
C ASN A 24 -1.12 3.93 -4.77
N LEU A 25 -0.79 3.07 -5.73
CA LEU A 25 0.44 3.21 -6.50
C LEU A 25 0.47 4.50 -7.30
N ALA A 26 -0.63 4.86 -7.95
CA ALA A 26 -0.75 6.11 -8.69
C ALA A 26 -0.58 7.32 -7.77
N LYS A 27 -1.19 7.30 -6.59
CA LYS A 27 -1.01 8.35 -5.56
C LYS A 27 0.44 8.46 -5.11
N LEU A 28 1.10 7.33 -4.90
CA LEU A 28 2.50 7.28 -4.50
C LEU A 28 3.40 7.87 -5.60
N GLN A 29 3.18 7.51 -6.86
CA GLN A 29 3.91 8.07 -7.99
C GLN A 29 3.71 9.58 -8.13
N ALA A 30 2.49 10.07 -7.88
CA ALA A 30 2.16 11.49 -7.95
C ALA A 30 2.66 12.29 -6.73
N SER A 31 3.01 11.62 -5.65
CA SER A 31 3.40 12.27 -4.38
C SER A 31 4.77 12.93 -4.40
N GLY A 32 5.62 12.55 -5.35
CA GLY A 32 7.02 13.01 -5.39
C GLY A 32 7.93 12.35 -4.37
N LEU A 33 7.44 11.34 -3.64
CA LEU A 33 8.24 10.60 -2.68
C LEU A 33 9.24 9.67 -3.37
N ASP A 34 10.41 9.48 -2.77
CA ASP A 34 11.41 8.53 -3.23
C ASP A 34 11.04 7.14 -2.71
N PHE A 35 10.70 6.23 -3.60
CA PHE A 35 10.25 4.90 -3.24
C PHE A 35 10.73 3.84 -4.22
N ARG A 36 10.72 2.60 -3.75
CA ARG A 36 10.92 1.42 -4.59
C ARG A 36 9.81 0.40 -4.29
N VAL A 37 9.31 -0.25 -5.31
CA VAL A 37 8.29 -1.31 -5.17
C VAL A 37 8.99 -2.66 -5.24
N LEU A 38 8.78 -3.49 -4.23
CA LEU A 38 9.23 -4.87 -4.26
C LEU A 38 8.20 -5.70 -5.03
N ALA A 39 8.61 -6.19 -6.20
CA ALA A 39 7.78 -7.03 -7.04
C ALA A 39 7.82 -8.48 -6.55
N GLU A 40 7.48 -8.73 -5.29
CA GLU A 40 7.42 -10.09 -4.79
C GLU A 40 6.03 -10.70 -4.95
N SER A 41 6.02 -11.80 -5.66
CA SER A 41 5.03 -12.88 -5.67
C SER A 41 3.57 -12.47 -5.51
N GLY A 42 2.99 -11.99 -6.56
CA GLY A 42 1.55 -11.86 -6.72
C GLY A 42 1.00 -10.45 -6.53
N PRO A 43 -0.12 -10.20 -7.18
CA PRO A 43 -0.70 -8.84 -7.25
C PRO A 43 -1.28 -8.32 -5.94
N ALA A 44 -1.42 -9.17 -4.93
CA ALA A 44 -2.01 -8.77 -3.65
C ALA A 44 -1.00 -8.32 -2.59
N SER A 45 0.30 -8.54 -2.83
CA SER A 45 1.36 -8.33 -1.84
C SER A 45 2.26 -7.14 -2.14
N GLY A 46 1.80 -6.18 -2.93
CA GLY A 46 2.59 -5.02 -3.29
C GLY A 46 3.01 -4.20 -2.07
N ILE A 47 4.30 -4.21 -1.78
CA ILE A 47 4.90 -3.38 -0.73
C ILE A 47 5.85 -2.39 -1.40
N ALA A 48 5.73 -1.13 -1.03
CA ALA A 48 6.67 -0.09 -1.42
C ALA A 48 7.49 0.34 -0.21
N TRP A 49 8.78 0.50 -0.42
CA TRP A 49 9.67 1.10 0.58
C TRP A 49 9.89 2.56 0.22
N ILE A 50 9.49 3.45 1.13
CA ILE A 50 9.55 4.89 0.93
C ILE A 50 10.65 5.47 1.81
N LYS A 51 11.57 6.22 1.22
CA LYS A 51 12.62 6.91 1.97
C LYS A 51 12.05 8.13 2.70
N THR A 52 12.26 8.19 4.00
CA THR A 52 11.85 9.32 4.82
C THR A 52 13.00 9.76 5.74
N PRO A 53 12.96 10.99 6.27
CA PRO A 53 13.94 11.44 7.26
C PRO A 53 13.96 10.61 8.54
N MET A 54 12.88 9.89 8.82
CA MET A 54 12.74 9.02 10.00
C MET A 54 13.15 7.57 9.75
N GLY A 55 13.60 7.24 8.54
CA GLY A 55 13.92 5.88 8.10
C GLY A 55 13.01 5.42 6.97
N GLU A 56 13.24 4.21 6.47
CA GLU A 56 12.39 3.65 5.41
C GLU A 56 11.02 3.25 5.94
N ALA A 57 9.97 3.74 5.29
CA ALA A 57 8.59 3.37 5.58
C ALA A 57 8.17 2.19 4.71
N CYS A 58 7.63 1.16 5.33
CA CYS A 58 7.00 0.03 4.63
C CYS A 58 5.56 0.41 4.33
N TYR A 59 5.23 0.59 3.06
CA TYR A 59 3.89 1.00 2.63
C TYR A 59 3.20 -0.15 1.90
N ARG A 60 2.03 -0.53 2.39
CA ARG A 60 1.21 -1.59 1.80
C ARG A 60 0.23 -0.98 0.80
N LEU A 61 0.44 -1.26 -0.48
CA LEU A 61 -0.36 -0.68 -1.57
C LEU A 61 -1.84 -1.09 -1.50
N ALA A 62 -2.13 -2.32 -1.08
CA ALA A 62 -3.51 -2.81 -1.05
C ALA A 62 -4.35 -2.15 0.05
N THR A 63 -3.75 -1.77 1.16
CA THR A 63 -4.46 -1.26 2.35
C THR A 63 -4.19 0.19 2.67
N ASP A 64 -3.27 0.83 1.96
CA ASP A 64 -2.84 2.22 2.21
C ASP A 64 -2.26 2.43 3.62
N LYS A 65 -1.78 1.36 4.24
CA LYS A 65 -1.16 1.39 5.57
C LYS A 65 0.36 1.40 5.46
N TRP A 66 1.00 2.11 6.36
CA TRP A 66 2.45 2.19 6.41
C TRP A 66 2.96 2.10 7.84
N ASN A 67 4.20 1.65 7.97
CA ASN A 67 4.93 1.67 9.23
C ASN A 67 6.39 1.99 8.98
N ILE A 68 7.01 2.66 9.95
CA ILE A 68 8.44 2.97 9.94
C ILE A 68 9.09 2.16 11.04
N PRO A 69 9.77 1.03 10.71
CA PRO A 69 10.33 0.13 11.74
C PRO A 69 11.33 0.81 12.67
N ASP A 70 12.15 1.72 12.14
CA ASP A 70 13.20 2.39 12.93
C ASP A 70 12.66 3.23 14.07
N THR A 71 11.45 3.77 13.95
CA THR A 71 10.82 4.62 14.95
C THR A 71 9.56 4.01 15.55
N GLU A 72 9.20 2.79 15.13
CA GLU A 72 7.96 2.11 15.54
C GLU A 72 6.70 2.96 15.31
N THR A 73 6.74 3.80 14.28
CA THR A 73 5.63 4.67 13.91
C THR A 73 4.80 3.99 12.83
N GLU A 74 3.48 4.07 12.95
CA GLU A 74 2.56 3.51 11.95
C GLU A 74 1.41 4.45 11.66
N GLY A 75 0.78 4.26 10.52
CA GLY A 75 -0.36 5.09 10.13
C GLY A 75 -0.99 4.60 8.83
N LYS A 76 -1.93 5.39 8.34
CA LYS A 76 -2.64 5.14 7.09
C LYS A 76 -2.69 6.41 6.25
N GLY A 77 -2.46 6.25 4.93
CA GLY A 77 -2.49 7.34 3.97
C GLY A 77 -1.14 8.04 3.81
N LEU A 78 -0.83 8.42 2.56
CA LEU A 78 0.42 9.10 2.23
C LEU A 78 0.49 10.51 2.80
N GLN A 79 -0.65 11.20 2.89
CA GLN A 79 -0.74 12.52 3.51
C GLN A 79 -0.24 12.47 4.96
N LYS A 80 -0.71 11.49 5.71
CA LYS A 80 -0.31 11.28 7.11
C LYS A 80 1.18 10.96 7.22
N LEU A 81 1.68 10.13 6.29
CA LEU A 81 3.10 9.83 6.24
C LEU A 81 3.94 11.10 6.04
N LYS A 82 3.54 11.97 5.13
CA LYS A 82 4.22 13.24 4.88
C LYS A 82 4.20 14.14 6.12
N GLU A 83 3.05 14.23 6.79
CA GLU A 83 2.90 15.04 8.01
C GLU A 83 3.81 14.56 9.13
N VAL A 84 3.82 13.25 9.38
CA VAL A 84 4.60 12.63 10.45
C VAL A 84 6.11 12.74 10.19
N THR A 85 6.52 12.59 8.95
CA THR A 85 7.94 12.59 8.57
C THR A 85 8.48 13.95 8.15
N GLY A 86 7.62 14.94 7.99
CA GLY A 86 8.02 16.28 7.56
C GLY A 86 8.34 16.40 6.07
N LEU A 87 7.86 15.45 5.29
CA LEU A 87 8.07 15.47 3.83
C LEU A 87 7.06 16.39 3.09
#